data_068e4c1597c0e7d256469e32dc18f56f
#
_entry.id   068e4c1597c0e7d256469e32dc18f56f
#
_cell.length_a   1.000
_cell.length_b   1.000
_cell.length_c   1.000
_cell.angle_alpha   90.00
_cell.angle_beta   90.00
_cell.angle_gamma   90.00
#
_symmetry.space_group_name_H-M   'P 1'
#
loop_
_entity.id
_entity.type
_entity.pdbx_description
1 polymer ?
#
loop_
_entity_poly.entity_id
_entity_poly.type
_entity_poly.pdbx_seq_one_letter_code
_entity_poly.pdbx_strand_id
1 'polypeptide(L)'
;MKNKGILSLFITGALLIACTPAKQTGKDFQWGELPQQPDLSWVDSVGSRQEPINHITLSANSLGAVADSTVLSTTAIQKAIDSCAVSGGGTVTLQPGYYQTGALFIKSGVNLHLDKGVTLLASPHIHHYPEFRSRVAGIEMTWPSAV
;
A
#
# COMPACT_ATOMS: atom_id res chain seq x y z
N MET A 1 72.57 -21.15 -55.48
CA MET A 1 71.38 -21.47 -56.30
C MET A 1 70.26 -21.85 -55.38
N LYS A 2 69.17 -21.23 -55.57
CA LYS A 2 67.91 -21.09 -54.78
C LYS A 2 67.26 -22.43 -54.50
N ASN A 3 66.86 -22.67 -53.24
CA ASN A 3 65.74 -23.56 -52.96
C ASN A 3 64.78 -22.90 -51.99
N LYS A 4 63.59 -22.74 -52.49
CA LYS A 4 62.44 -22.17 -51.78
C LYS A 4 61.74 -23.29 -50.99
N GLY A 5 61.81 -23.26 -49.68
CA GLY A 5 61.01 -24.12 -48.82
C GLY A 5 59.62 -23.50 -48.65
N ILE A 6 58.62 -24.24 -49.07
CA ILE A 6 57.22 -23.86 -48.91
C ILE A 6 56.81 -24.25 -47.48
N LEU A 7 56.61 -23.25 -46.67
CA LEU A 7 56.06 -23.41 -45.30
C LEU A 7 54.54 -23.49 -45.39
N SER A 8 54.01 -24.71 -45.25
CA SER A 8 52.56 -24.95 -45.19
C SER A 8 52.00 -24.53 -43.84
N LEU A 9 51.27 -23.44 -43.85
CA LEU A 9 50.65 -22.94 -42.68
C LEU A 9 49.25 -23.59 -42.50
N PHE A 10 49.17 -24.58 -41.58
CA PHE A 10 47.89 -25.17 -41.21
C PHE A 10 47.16 -24.17 -40.31
N ILE A 11 46.21 -23.47 -40.88
CA ILE A 11 45.29 -22.65 -40.14
C ILE A 11 44.19 -23.57 -39.62
N THR A 12 44.31 -24.03 -38.37
CA THR A 12 43.23 -24.65 -37.63
C THR A 12 42.24 -23.57 -37.24
N GLY A 13 41.21 -23.38 -38.05
CA GLY A 13 40.08 -22.49 -37.74
C GLY A 13 39.29 -23.04 -36.57
N ALA A 14 39.57 -22.52 -35.38
CA ALA A 14 38.70 -22.71 -34.24
C ALA A 14 37.40 -21.93 -34.48
N LEU A 15 36.34 -22.65 -34.82
CA LEU A 15 35.00 -22.08 -34.95
C LEU A 15 34.50 -21.75 -33.55
N LEU A 16 34.82 -20.55 -33.08
CA LEU A 16 34.20 -19.99 -31.90
C LEU A 16 32.72 -19.69 -32.26
N ILE A 17 31.85 -20.63 -31.92
CA ILE A 17 30.43 -20.37 -31.89
C ILE A 17 30.22 -19.35 -30.74
N ALA A 18 30.31 -18.08 -31.07
CA ALA A 18 29.90 -17.03 -30.20
C ALA A 18 28.38 -17.22 -30.00
N CYS A 19 28.02 -17.79 -28.86
CA CYS A 19 26.64 -17.75 -28.38
C CYS A 19 26.32 -16.27 -28.06
N THR A 20 25.96 -15.51 -29.08
CA THR A 20 25.38 -14.19 -28.86
C THR A 20 24.07 -14.47 -28.14
N PRO A 21 23.87 -13.93 -26.92
CA PRO A 21 22.56 -14.00 -26.30
C PRO A 21 21.58 -13.40 -27.30
N ALA A 22 20.61 -14.19 -27.70
CA ALA A 22 19.50 -13.69 -28.51
C ALA A 22 18.98 -12.48 -27.78
N LYS A 23 19.18 -11.27 -28.35
CA LYS A 23 18.58 -10.06 -27.87
C LYS A 23 17.09 -10.36 -27.93
N GLN A 24 16.50 -10.67 -26.77
CA GLN A 24 15.07 -10.73 -26.66
C GLN A 24 14.60 -9.33 -27.07
N THR A 25 14.17 -9.23 -28.30
CA THR A 25 13.28 -8.17 -28.72
C THR A 25 11.92 -8.45 -28.07
N GLY A 26 11.90 -8.44 -26.73
CA GLY A 26 10.70 -7.98 -26.09
C GLY A 26 10.43 -6.65 -26.79
N LYS A 27 9.32 -6.54 -27.49
CA LYS A 27 8.84 -5.24 -27.94
C LYS A 27 9.00 -4.38 -26.71
N ASP A 28 9.97 -3.45 -26.73
CA ASP A 28 10.12 -2.48 -25.68
C ASP A 28 8.71 -1.92 -25.55
N PHE A 29 8.03 -2.25 -24.48
CA PHE A 29 6.74 -1.67 -24.17
C PHE A 29 7.08 -0.21 -23.94
N GLN A 30 7.17 0.53 -25.03
CA GLN A 30 7.15 1.96 -24.93
C GLN A 30 5.78 2.28 -24.39
N TRP A 31 5.78 2.66 -23.13
CA TRP A 31 4.66 3.44 -22.61
C TRP A 31 4.43 4.49 -23.64
N GLY A 32 3.46 4.26 -24.54
CA GLY A 32 3.09 5.27 -25.53
C GLY A 32 2.94 6.56 -24.76
N GLU A 33 3.43 7.65 -25.30
CA GLU A 33 3.15 8.95 -24.71
C GLU A 33 1.68 8.92 -24.34
N LEU A 34 1.39 9.01 -23.04
CA LEU A 34 0.01 9.00 -22.56
C LEU A 34 -0.72 10.04 -23.43
N PRO A 35 -1.72 9.66 -24.21
CA PRO A 35 -2.37 10.57 -25.11
C PRO A 35 -2.85 11.73 -24.28
N GLN A 36 -2.23 12.88 -24.43
CA GLN A 36 -2.47 14.12 -23.68
C GLN A 36 -2.73 13.85 -22.19
N GLN A 37 -1.99 14.47 -21.30
CA GLN A 37 -2.28 14.30 -19.87
C GLN A 37 -3.79 14.43 -19.70
N PRO A 38 -4.45 13.40 -19.15
CA PRO A 38 -5.88 13.48 -18.94
C PRO A 38 -6.16 14.76 -18.16
N ASP A 39 -7.19 15.49 -18.56
CA ASP A 39 -7.63 16.64 -17.79
C ASP A 39 -7.93 16.19 -16.36
N LEU A 40 -7.02 16.53 -15.46
CA LEU A 40 -7.12 16.20 -14.03
C LEU A 40 -7.76 17.33 -13.22
N SER A 41 -8.39 18.30 -13.88
CA SER A 41 -9.06 19.43 -13.22
C SER A 41 -10.12 18.96 -12.19
N TRP A 42 -10.67 17.77 -12.39
CA TRP A 42 -11.60 17.17 -11.44
C TRP A 42 -10.95 16.79 -10.11
N VAL A 43 -9.63 16.58 -10.05
CA VAL A 43 -8.92 16.19 -8.82
C VAL A 43 -9.07 17.25 -7.74
N ASP A 44 -9.11 18.54 -8.13
CA ASP A 44 -9.31 19.66 -7.21
C ASP A 44 -10.73 19.67 -6.60
N SER A 45 -11.64 18.90 -7.19
CA SER A 45 -13.04 18.84 -6.76
C SER A 45 -13.40 17.60 -5.94
N VAL A 46 -12.50 16.62 -5.83
CA VAL A 46 -12.72 15.36 -5.10
C VAL A 46 -11.90 15.30 -3.81
N GLY A 47 -12.28 14.40 -2.93
CA GLY A 47 -11.64 14.25 -1.63
C GLY A 47 -12.18 15.18 -0.57
N SER A 48 -11.53 15.23 0.57
CA SER A 48 -11.85 16.14 1.65
C SER A 48 -11.38 17.55 1.29
N ARG A 49 -12.30 18.46 1.03
CA ARG A 49 -12.00 19.87 0.72
C ARG A 49 -11.59 20.68 1.94
N GLN A 50 -11.90 20.16 3.11
CA GLN A 50 -11.56 20.77 4.39
C GLN A 50 -11.10 19.68 5.33
N GLU A 51 -9.97 19.91 5.96
CA GLU A 51 -9.63 19.09 7.11
C GLU A 51 -10.68 19.30 8.19
N PRO A 52 -10.99 18.26 9.00
CA PRO A 52 -11.91 18.43 10.11
C PRO A 52 -11.43 19.61 10.98
N ILE A 53 -12.18 20.73 10.92
CA ILE A 53 -11.89 21.91 11.74
C ILE A 53 -12.29 21.55 13.15
N ASN A 54 -11.48 20.75 13.81
CA ASN A 54 -11.79 20.39 15.16
C ASN A 54 -10.55 20.45 16.03
N HIS A 55 -10.69 21.21 17.10
CA HIS A 55 -9.63 21.49 18.03
C HIS A 55 -9.41 20.38 19.06
N ILE A 56 -10.18 19.29 18.95
CA ILE A 56 -10.08 18.16 19.88
C ILE A 56 -9.08 17.15 19.35
N THR A 57 -8.09 16.85 20.18
CA THR A 57 -7.16 15.74 19.95
C THR A 57 -7.32 14.72 21.07
N LEU A 58 -7.67 13.49 20.73
CA LEU A 58 -7.82 12.38 21.66
C LEU A 58 -6.73 11.33 21.40
N SER A 59 -6.03 10.94 22.45
CA SER A 59 -5.11 9.79 22.35
C SER A 59 -5.87 8.50 22.60
N ALA A 60 -5.84 7.56 21.65
CA ALA A 60 -6.44 6.23 21.84
C ALA A 60 -5.79 5.47 23.00
N ASN A 61 -4.52 5.75 23.30
CA ASN A 61 -3.81 5.15 24.42
C ASN A 61 -4.44 5.54 25.78
N SER A 62 -4.96 6.75 25.92
CA SER A 62 -5.68 7.17 27.14
C SER A 62 -7.00 6.44 27.35
N LEU A 63 -7.52 5.81 26.27
CA LEU A 63 -8.76 5.02 26.29
C LEU A 63 -8.49 3.50 26.26
N GLY A 64 -7.23 3.10 26.45
CA GLY A 64 -6.83 1.71 26.63
C GLY A 64 -6.20 1.05 25.41
N ALA A 65 -5.85 1.79 24.36
CA ALA A 65 -5.08 1.22 23.27
C ALA A 65 -3.65 0.93 23.73
N VAL A 66 -3.21 -0.31 23.53
CA VAL A 66 -1.90 -0.81 23.95
C VAL A 66 -1.01 -0.98 22.73
N ALA A 67 0.19 -0.44 22.81
CA ALA A 67 1.21 -0.55 21.76
C ALA A 67 1.91 -1.94 21.83
N ASP A 68 1.12 -2.99 21.62
CA ASP A 68 1.55 -4.38 21.62
C ASP A 68 0.85 -5.14 20.48
N SER A 69 1.65 -5.78 19.63
CA SER A 69 1.14 -6.56 18.48
C SER A 69 0.35 -7.81 18.86
N THR A 70 0.39 -8.22 20.12
CA THR A 70 -0.32 -9.40 20.63
C THR A 70 -1.65 -9.04 21.29
N VAL A 71 -1.89 -7.77 21.58
CA VAL A 71 -3.08 -7.25 22.25
C VAL A 71 -4.01 -6.57 21.24
N LEU A 72 -5.26 -7.04 21.20
CA LEU A 72 -6.25 -6.45 20.30
C LEU A 72 -6.70 -5.08 20.83
N SER A 73 -6.36 -4.01 20.13
CA SER A 73 -6.65 -2.63 20.49
C SER A 73 -7.87 -2.03 19.75
N THR A 74 -8.60 -2.84 18.96
CA THR A 74 -9.74 -2.38 18.15
C THR A 74 -10.74 -1.58 18.95
N THR A 75 -11.20 -2.12 20.07
CA THR A 75 -12.23 -1.49 20.91
C THR A 75 -11.78 -0.15 21.47
N ALA A 76 -10.53 -0.03 21.88
CA ALA A 76 -9.99 1.20 22.44
C ALA A 76 -9.84 2.30 21.38
N ILE A 77 -9.34 1.91 20.19
CA ILE A 77 -9.21 2.84 19.06
C ILE A 77 -10.59 3.27 18.56
N GLN A 78 -11.52 2.32 18.40
CA GLN A 78 -12.88 2.64 17.99
C GLN A 78 -13.58 3.56 19.00
N LYS A 79 -13.41 3.33 20.30
CA LYS A 79 -13.93 4.22 21.35
C LYS A 79 -13.37 5.63 21.24
N ALA A 80 -12.09 5.78 20.88
CA ALA A 80 -11.51 7.10 20.65
C ALA A 80 -12.16 7.80 19.45
N ILE A 81 -12.35 7.06 18.35
CA ILE A 81 -13.01 7.56 17.15
C ILE A 81 -14.45 7.99 17.46
N ASP A 82 -15.21 7.13 18.15
CA ASP A 82 -16.60 7.41 18.49
C ASP A 82 -16.73 8.60 19.44
N SER A 83 -15.85 8.69 20.44
CA SER A 83 -15.83 9.83 21.39
C SER A 83 -15.48 11.13 20.68
N CYS A 84 -14.53 11.08 19.75
CA CYS A 84 -14.15 12.23 18.93
C CYS A 84 -15.33 12.68 18.05
N ALA A 85 -16.04 11.74 17.42
CA ALA A 85 -17.21 12.03 16.59
C ALA A 85 -18.34 12.67 17.38
N VAL A 86 -18.66 12.16 18.58
CA VAL A 86 -19.69 12.71 19.48
C VAL A 86 -19.35 14.14 19.91
N SER A 87 -18.07 14.45 20.04
CA SER A 87 -17.60 15.81 20.38
C SER A 87 -17.62 16.77 19.17
N GLY A 88 -18.15 16.35 18.03
CA GLY A 88 -18.23 17.17 16.82
C GLY A 88 -17.07 16.94 15.84
N GLY A 89 -16.26 15.91 16.05
CA GLY A 89 -15.09 15.53 15.25
C GLY A 89 -13.77 15.95 15.90
N GLY A 90 -12.66 15.77 15.18
CA GLY A 90 -11.31 16.07 15.65
C GLY A 90 -10.28 15.05 15.22
N THR A 91 -9.16 14.99 15.92
CA THR A 91 -8.05 14.09 15.60
C THR A 91 -7.87 13.04 16.70
N VAL A 92 -7.80 11.78 16.27
CA VAL A 92 -7.42 10.66 17.13
C VAL A 92 -5.97 10.32 16.84
N THR A 93 -5.14 10.26 17.87
CA THR A 93 -3.72 9.94 17.78
C THR A 93 -3.37 8.67 18.53
N LEU A 94 -2.24 8.07 18.17
CA LEU A 94 -1.64 6.92 18.81
C LEU A 94 -0.17 7.22 19.12
N GLN A 95 0.34 6.68 20.22
CA GLN A 95 1.79 6.70 20.49
C GLN A 95 2.54 5.75 19.54
N PRO A 96 3.82 5.98 19.25
CA PRO A 96 4.61 5.05 18.45
C PRO A 96 4.54 3.62 19.01
N GLY A 97 4.38 2.64 18.10
CA GLY A 97 4.27 1.23 18.45
C GLY A 97 3.42 0.44 17.46
N TYR A 98 3.25 -0.84 17.76
CA TYR A 98 2.48 -1.78 16.95
C TYR A 98 1.14 -2.04 17.62
N TYR A 99 0.03 -1.85 16.91
CA TYR A 99 -1.32 -2.03 17.43
C TYR A 99 -2.06 -3.07 16.59
N GLN A 100 -2.40 -4.21 17.18
CA GLN A 100 -3.24 -5.17 16.49
C GLN A 100 -4.69 -4.70 16.50
N THR A 101 -5.31 -4.65 15.31
CA THR A 101 -6.71 -4.21 15.16
C THR A 101 -7.50 -5.15 14.26
N GLY A 102 -8.80 -5.27 14.52
CA GLY A 102 -9.80 -5.71 13.56
C GLY A 102 -10.30 -4.52 12.73
N ALA A 103 -11.58 -4.56 12.34
CA ALA A 103 -12.20 -3.47 11.61
C ALA A 103 -12.31 -2.19 12.46
N LEU A 104 -11.95 -1.07 11.86
CA LEU A 104 -12.12 0.26 12.43
C LEU A 104 -13.07 1.06 11.54
N PHE A 105 -14.00 1.78 12.14
CA PHE A 105 -15.01 2.58 11.44
C PHE A 105 -14.77 4.06 11.70
N ILE A 106 -14.18 4.73 10.73
CA ILE A 106 -13.94 6.15 10.80
C ILE A 106 -15.29 6.88 10.68
N LYS A 107 -15.53 7.83 11.56
CA LYS A 107 -16.74 8.64 11.57
C LYS A 107 -16.52 9.98 10.88
N SER A 108 -17.61 10.58 10.43
CA SER A 108 -17.56 11.92 9.82
C SER A 108 -16.91 12.93 10.75
N GLY A 109 -16.04 13.77 10.21
CA GLY A 109 -15.33 14.79 10.99
C GLY A 109 -14.19 14.27 11.87
N VAL A 110 -13.85 12.98 11.80
CA VAL A 110 -12.74 12.39 12.57
C VAL A 110 -11.56 12.11 11.67
N ASN A 111 -10.39 12.58 12.08
CA ASN A 111 -9.10 12.27 11.49
C ASN A 111 -8.36 11.26 12.38
N LEU A 112 -8.13 10.05 11.89
CA LEU A 112 -7.22 9.10 12.53
C LEU A 112 -5.79 9.39 12.05
N HIS A 113 -5.02 10.05 12.89
CA HIS A 113 -3.67 10.46 12.57
C HIS A 113 -2.63 9.45 13.08
N LEU A 114 -1.87 8.90 12.16
CA LEU A 114 -0.80 7.95 12.45
C LEU A 114 0.55 8.63 12.27
N ASP A 115 1.17 9.00 13.36
CA ASP A 115 2.51 9.58 13.36
C ASP A 115 3.58 8.56 12.98
N LYS A 116 4.77 9.07 12.70
CA LYS A 116 5.93 8.23 12.43
C LYS A 116 6.18 7.26 13.60
N GLY A 117 6.30 5.98 13.27
CA GLY A 117 6.53 4.92 14.26
C GLY A 117 5.25 4.24 14.75
N VAL A 118 4.06 4.70 14.34
CA VAL A 118 2.80 3.99 14.57
C VAL A 118 2.55 3.00 13.44
N THR A 119 2.24 1.76 13.80
CA THR A 119 1.85 0.72 12.84
C THR A 119 0.57 0.04 13.30
N LEU A 120 -0.45 0.05 12.45
CA LEU A 120 -1.65 -0.75 12.65
C LEU A 120 -1.46 -2.11 11.97
N LEU A 121 -1.65 -3.18 12.72
CA LEU A 121 -1.55 -4.55 12.26
C LEU A 121 -2.94 -5.15 12.18
N ALA A 122 -3.33 -5.61 10.99
CA ALA A 122 -4.59 -6.32 10.81
C ALA A 122 -4.56 -7.64 11.59
N SER A 123 -5.62 -7.92 12.32
CA SER A 123 -5.76 -9.20 13.01
C SER A 123 -5.90 -10.36 12.01
N PRO A 124 -5.23 -11.49 12.21
CA PRO A 124 -5.38 -12.65 11.35
C PRO A 124 -6.71 -13.41 11.58
N HIS A 125 -7.48 -13.02 12.58
CA HIS A 125 -8.71 -13.71 12.95
C HIS A 125 -9.94 -13.06 12.35
N ILE A 126 -10.64 -13.79 11.48
CA ILE A 126 -11.80 -13.30 10.73
C ILE A 126 -12.93 -12.79 11.64
N HIS A 127 -13.09 -13.36 12.82
CA HIS A 127 -14.13 -12.96 13.78
C HIS A 127 -13.91 -11.56 14.40
N HIS A 128 -12.75 -10.94 14.15
CA HIS A 128 -12.51 -9.55 14.53
C HIS A 128 -13.02 -8.56 13.48
N TYR A 129 -13.63 -9.06 12.40
CA TYR A 129 -14.18 -8.28 11.30
C TYR A 129 -15.68 -8.57 11.20
N PRO A 130 -16.54 -7.64 11.61
CA PRO A 130 -17.97 -7.82 11.51
C PRO A 130 -18.40 -7.94 10.04
N GLU A 131 -19.42 -8.73 9.82
CA GLU A 131 -20.01 -8.92 8.50
C GLU A 131 -20.95 -7.79 8.14
N PHE A 132 -20.79 -7.25 6.96
CA PHE A 132 -21.66 -6.23 6.38
C PHE A 132 -22.18 -6.65 5.02
N ARG A 133 -23.36 -6.17 4.69
CA ARG A 133 -23.83 -6.22 3.32
C ARG A 133 -22.94 -5.32 2.47
N SER A 134 -22.25 -5.93 1.53
CA SER A 134 -21.28 -5.29 0.67
C SER A 134 -21.43 -5.76 -0.76
N ARG A 135 -20.61 -5.24 -1.65
CA ARG A 135 -20.57 -5.63 -3.04
C ARG A 135 -19.14 -6.04 -3.39
N VAL A 136 -18.95 -7.31 -3.74
CA VAL A 136 -17.66 -7.86 -4.15
C VAL A 136 -17.77 -8.29 -5.61
N ALA A 137 -16.90 -7.77 -6.48
CA ALA A 137 -16.89 -8.04 -7.91
C ALA A 137 -18.28 -7.86 -8.58
N GLY A 138 -19.08 -6.88 -8.14
CA GLY A 138 -20.41 -6.61 -8.68
C GLY A 138 -21.54 -7.45 -8.06
N ILE A 139 -21.24 -8.43 -7.22
CA ILE A 139 -22.24 -9.31 -6.57
C ILE A 139 -22.48 -8.78 -5.15
N GLU A 140 -23.76 -8.58 -4.80
CA GLU A 140 -24.15 -8.25 -3.43
C GLU A 140 -24.03 -9.48 -2.55
N MET A 141 -23.32 -9.33 -1.45
CA MET A 141 -23.11 -10.39 -0.48
C MET A 141 -22.82 -9.83 0.91
N THR A 142 -22.97 -10.66 1.92
CA THR A 142 -22.48 -10.38 3.26
C THR A 142 -21.02 -10.80 3.34
N TRP A 143 -20.15 -9.88 3.72
CA TRP A 143 -18.71 -10.10 3.74
C TRP A 143 -18.09 -9.46 4.98
N PRO A 144 -17.05 -10.08 5.57
CA PRO A 144 -16.30 -9.45 6.64
C PRO A 144 -15.71 -8.12 6.18
N SER A 145 -16.02 -7.05 6.89
CA SER A 145 -15.49 -5.74 6.58
C SER A 145 -14.04 -5.66 7.04
N ALA A 146 -13.15 -5.40 6.10
CA ALA A 146 -11.86 -4.80 6.44
C ALA A 146 -12.00 -3.28 6.31
N VAL A 147 -11.21 -2.54 7.06
CA VAL A 147 -11.12 -1.07 7.03
C VAL A 147 -10.93 -0.57 5.62
#